data_dd7d5ec549e648e30940f3c765f7b3a0
#
_entry.id   dd7d5ec549e648e30940f3c765f7b3a0
#
_cell.length_a   1.000
_cell.length_b   1.000
_cell.length_c   1.000
_cell.angle_alpha   90.00
_cell.angle_beta   90.00
_cell.angle_gamma   90.00
#
_symmetry.space_group_name_H-M   'P 1'
#
loop_
_entity.id
_entity.type
_entity.pdbx_description
1 polymer ?
#
loop_
_entity_poly.entity_id
_entity_poly.type
_entity_poly.pdbx_seq_one_letter_code
_entity_poly.pdbx_strand_id
1 'polypeptide(L)'
;RPNGYKLLCSWLVAKKLNLASSFTFFKSEYRNNKQSEYIASAWDNRYIFNLSGTYNFPRHWSFGMKVSCIGGAPYTPYDEEKSRLVTAWNAQGRPYYDYSKYNTGRLPAFGQLDIRVDKTFYLKRCMLGFYIDLQNVTKSTFKQPDIYMSTGVIENPSDPLPEQRYKMKYIEQKSGTLMPTLGITFEY
;
A
#
# COMPACT_ATOMS: atom_id res chain seq x y z
N ARG A 1 -17.11 -8.89 11.33
CA ARG A 1 -16.54 -9.06 12.67
C ARG A 1 -15.03 -8.96 12.56
N PRO A 2 -14.39 -7.89 13.01
CA PRO A 2 -12.94 -7.83 13.03
C PRO A 2 -12.43 -8.71 14.18
N ASN A 3 -11.55 -9.64 13.87
CA ASN A 3 -10.80 -10.42 14.84
C ASN A 3 -9.32 -10.16 14.58
N GLY A 4 -8.54 -9.82 15.61
CA GLY A 4 -7.13 -9.56 15.41
C GLY A 4 -6.35 -9.45 16.71
N TYR A 5 -5.04 -9.59 16.60
CA TYR A 5 -4.08 -9.46 17.68
C TYR A 5 -3.08 -8.38 17.32
N LYS A 6 -2.76 -7.54 18.30
CA LYS A 6 -1.72 -6.52 18.17
C LYS A 6 -0.66 -6.76 19.23
N LEU A 7 0.58 -6.94 18.79
CA LEU A 7 1.76 -6.97 19.64
C LEU A 7 2.53 -5.66 19.45
N LEU A 8 2.79 -4.97 20.57
CA LEU A 8 3.62 -3.77 20.58
C LEU A 8 4.79 -4.02 21.52
N CYS A 9 6.01 -3.90 21.01
CA CYS A 9 7.22 -4.01 21.80
C CYS A 9 8.06 -2.75 21.60
N SER A 10 8.53 -2.19 22.72
CA SER A 10 9.47 -1.07 22.71
C SER A 10 10.64 -1.43 23.64
N TRP A 11 11.85 -1.36 23.11
CA TRP A 11 13.07 -1.68 23.83
C TRP A 11 14.06 -0.53 23.82
N LEU A 12 14.46 -0.10 24.99
CA LEU A 12 15.67 0.70 25.18
C LEU A 12 16.83 -0.28 25.40
N VAL A 13 17.48 -0.72 24.32
CA VAL A 13 18.52 -1.76 24.38
C VAL A 13 19.80 -1.24 25.04
N ALA A 14 20.09 0.05 24.89
CA ALA A 14 21.19 0.75 25.54
C ALA A 14 20.88 2.25 25.57
N LYS A 15 21.65 3.04 26.35
CA LYS A 15 21.51 4.51 26.37
C LYS A 15 21.58 5.19 24.98
N LYS A 16 22.06 4.45 23.96
CA LYS A 16 22.28 4.96 22.59
C LYS A 16 21.37 4.34 21.56
N LEU A 17 20.66 3.24 21.86
CA LEU A 17 19.85 2.50 20.89
C LEU A 17 18.43 2.36 21.38
N ASN A 18 17.51 2.97 20.65
CA ASN A 18 16.07 2.84 20.83
C ASN A 18 15.51 1.97 19.71
N LEU A 19 14.76 0.93 20.06
CA LEU A 19 14.04 0.07 19.10
C LEU A 19 12.57 0.05 19.46
N ALA A 20 11.71 0.12 18.47
CA ALA A 20 10.28 -0.08 18.62
C ALA A 20 9.79 -0.98 17.49
N SER A 21 9.01 -2.00 17.85
CA SER A 21 8.36 -2.86 16.87
C SER A 21 6.88 -2.99 17.17
N SER A 22 6.09 -3.07 16.11
CA SER A 22 4.68 -3.41 16.23
C SER A 22 4.32 -4.44 15.16
N PHE A 23 3.57 -5.43 15.58
CA PHE A 23 3.00 -6.43 14.70
C PHE A 23 1.51 -6.53 14.98
N THR A 24 0.72 -6.37 13.93
CA THR A 24 -0.72 -6.51 13.99
C THR A 24 -1.12 -7.59 12.99
N PHE A 25 -1.82 -8.61 13.46
CA PHE A 25 -2.45 -9.61 12.63
C PHE A 25 -3.95 -9.53 12.83
N PHE A 26 -4.71 -9.44 11.74
CA PHE A 26 -6.15 -9.29 11.82
C PHE A 26 -6.86 -9.89 10.60
N LYS A 27 -8.11 -10.24 10.80
CA LYS A 27 -9.04 -10.68 9.76
C LYS A 27 -10.30 -9.86 9.89
N SER A 28 -10.66 -9.17 8.84
CA SER A 28 -11.86 -8.32 8.80
C SER A 28 -12.83 -8.84 7.75
N GLU A 29 -13.94 -9.38 8.21
CA GLU A 29 -14.97 -9.98 7.37
C GLU A 29 -16.35 -9.48 7.78
N TYR A 30 -17.27 -9.47 6.85
CA TYR A 30 -18.68 -9.18 7.09
C TYR A 30 -19.57 -10.15 6.33
N ARG A 31 -20.83 -10.19 6.70
CA ARG A 31 -21.90 -10.91 6.01
C ARG A 31 -23.19 -10.14 6.07
N ASN A 32 -23.99 -10.22 5.03
CA ASN A 32 -25.25 -9.48 4.95
C ASN A 32 -26.34 -10.10 5.85
N ASN A 33 -26.37 -11.42 5.97
CA ASN A 33 -27.31 -12.12 6.84
C ASN A 33 -26.63 -13.35 7.50
N LYS A 34 -27.33 -13.98 8.45
CA LYS A 34 -26.78 -15.12 9.21
C LYS A 34 -26.50 -16.36 8.37
N GLN A 35 -27.13 -16.47 7.20
CA GLN A 35 -27.03 -17.62 6.28
C GLN A 35 -26.00 -17.39 5.15
N SER A 36 -25.54 -16.13 4.96
CA SER A 36 -24.55 -15.80 3.95
C SER A 36 -23.13 -16.14 4.40
N GLU A 37 -22.27 -16.47 3.46
CA GLU A 37 -20.85 -16.63 3.70
C GLU A 37 -20.19 -15.32 4.14
N TYR A 38 -19.07 -15.45 4.84
CA TYR A 38 -18.26 -14.30 5.23
C TYR A 38 -17.43 -13.80 4.05
N ILE A 39 -17.49 -12.52 3.80
CA ILE A 39 -16.76 -11.83 2.73
C ILE A 39 -15.69 -10.93 3.38
N ALA A 40 -14.48 -10.96 2.84
CA ALA A 40 -13.41 -10.08 3.31
C ALA A 40 -13.77 -8.62 3.07
N SER A 41 -13.58 -7.76 4.08
CA SER A 41 -13.72 -6.33 3.90
C SER A 41 -12.55 -5.76 3.10
N ALA A 42 -12.74 -4.61 2.43
CA ALA A 42 -11.68 -3.94 1.67
C ALA A 42 -10.43 -3.58 2.51
N TRP A 43 -10.55 -3.60 3.84
CA TRP A 43 -9.49 -3.30 4.80
C TRP A 43 -8.76 -4.54 5.33
N ASP A 44 -9.08 -5.74 4.85
CA ASP A 44 -8.50 -7.01 5.32
C ASP A 44 -7.07 -7.22 4.77
N ASN A 45 -6.14 -6.41 5.19
CA ASN A 45 -4.72 -6.53 4.80
C ASN A 45 -4.01 -7.72 5.49
N ARG A 46 -4.66 -8.44 6.37
CA ARG A 46 -4.14 -9.57 7.13
C ARG A 46 -3.09 -9.24 8.18
N TYR A 47 -2.06 -8.49 7.84
CA TYR A 47 -1.01 -8.10 8.77
C TYR A 47 -0.43 -6.73 8.45
N ILE A 48 0.06 -6.10 9.52
CA ILE A 48 0.86 -4.88 9.45
C ILE A 48 2.05 -5.08 10.40
N PHE A 49 3.24 -4.88 9.88
CA PHE A 49 4.49 -4.92 10.64
C PHE A 49 5.22 -3.60 10.51
N ASN A 50 5.66 -3.04 11.64
CA ASN A 50 6.54 -1.89 11.66
C ASN A 50 7.69 -2.18 12.63
N LEU A 51 8.90 -1.86 12.20
CA LEU A 51 10.11 -1.87 13.01
C LEU A 51 10.80 -0.53 12.81
N SER A 52 11.07 0.18 13.89
CA SER A 52 11.86 1.42 13.85
C SER A 52 12.99 1.34 14.87
N GLY A 53 14.12 1.88 14.49
CA GLY A 53 15.29 1.95 15.34
C GLY A 53 16.01 3.28 15.16
N THR A 54 16.53 3.83 16.26
CA THR A 54 17.38 5.02 16.24
C THR A 54 18.62 4.76 17.08
N TYR A 55 19.77 4.98 16.48
CA TYR A 55 21.06 4.88 17.16
C TYR A 55 21.71 6.26 17.26
N ASN A 56 22.08 6.64 18.49
CA ASN A 56 22.73 7.91 18.79
C ASN A 56 24.25 7.72 18.86
N PHE A 57 24.95 8.27 17.88
CA PHE A 57 26.40 8.25 17.81
C PHE A 57 27.03 9.36 18.66
N PRO A 58 28.34 9.27 18.96
CA PRO A 58 29.11 10.39 19.53
C PRO A 58 29.04 11.66 18.67
N ARG A 59 29.27 12.81 19.28
CA ARG A 59 29.29 14.11 18.62
C ARG A 59 27.91 14.49 18.02
N HIS A 60 26.80 14.04 18.64
CA HIS A 60 25.43 14.43 18.27
C HIS A 60 25.03 14.06 16.84
N TRP A 61 25.48 12.92 16.37
CA TRP A 61 24.93 12.24 15.21
C TRP A 61 23.87 11.27 15.62
N SER A 62 22.81 11.14 14.82
CA SER A 62 21.85 10.07 14.99
C SER A 62 21.51 9.42 13.66
N PHE A 63 21.29 8.12 13.69
CA PHE A 63 20.89 7.32 12.54
C PHE A 63 19.56 6.63 12.88
N GLY A 64 18.56 6.88 12.05
CA GLY A 64 17.25 6.26 12.14
C GLY A 64 16.99 5.31 10.98
N MET A 65 16.32 4.21 11.26
CA MET A 65 15.83 3.27 10.25
C MET A 65 14.41 2.86 10.59
N LYS A 66 13.56 2.75 9.56
CA LYS A 66 12.20 2.26 9.71
C LYS A 66 11.88 1.28 8.59
N VAL A 67 11.41 0.09 8.97
CA VAL A 67 10.88 -0.92 8.07
C VAL A 67 9.37 -1.01 8.29
N SER A 68 8.59 -0.92 7.24
CA SER A 68 7.15 -1.09 7.27
C SER A 68 6.73 -2.14 6.26
N CYS A 69 5.91 -3.10 6.67
CA CYS A 69 5.33 -4.11 5.79
C CYS A 69 3.83 -4.20 6.03
N ILE A 70 3.06 -4.22 4.94
CA ILE A 70 1.62 -4.37 4.98
C ILE A 70 1.19 -5.46 4.01
N GLY A 71 0.31 -6.35 4.45
CA GLY A 71 -0.27 -7.38 3.60
C GLY A 71 -1.17 -6.79 2.51
N GLY A 72 -1.35 -7.52 1.42
CA GLY A 72 -2.15 -7.05 0.30
C GLY A 72 -3.64 -6.92 0.63
N ALA A 73 -4.25 -5.82 0.20
CA ALA A 73 -5.69 -5.60 0.32
C ALA A 73 -6.46 -6.52 -0.64
N PRO A 74 -7.68 -6.96 -0.27
CA PRO A 74 -8.55 -7.67 -1.19
C PRO A 74 -9.15 -6.73 -2.22
N TYR A 75 -9.45 -7.28 -3.40
CA TYR A 75 -10.15 -6.58 -4.47
C TYR A 75 -11.13 -7.51 -5.19
N THR A 76 -12.11 -6.91 -5.86
CA THR A 76 -13.07 -7.63 -6.69
C THR A 76 -12.55 -7.68 -8.12
N PRO A 77 -12.38 -8.87 -8.73
CA PRO A 77 -11.98 -8.98 -10.12
C PRO A 77 -13.04 -8.42 -11.06
N TYR A 78 -12.64 -8.12 -12.29
CA TYR A 78 -13.58 -7.72 -13.33
C TYR A 78 -14.24 -8.94 -13.97
N ASP A 79 -15.49 -8.76 -14.39
CA ASP A 79 -16.16 -9.65 -15.34
C ASP A 79 -15.67 -9.31 -16.75
N GLU A 80 -14.63 -10.03 -17.19
CA GLU A 80 -13.98 -9.77 -18.47
C GLU A 80 -14.91 -9.98 -19.65
N GLU A 81 -15.70 -11.08 -19.63
CA GLU A 81 -16.58 -11.41 -20.74
C GLU A 81 -17.67 -10.36 -20.92
N LYS A 82 -18.31 -9.94 -19.86
CA LYS A 82 -19.32 -8.88 -19.93
C LYS A 82 -18.72 -7.51 -20.29
N SER A 83 -17.54 -7.20 -19.74
CA SER A 83 -16.87 -5.93 -19.99
C SER A 83 -16.38 -5.77 -21.43
N ARG A 84 -16.08 -6.87 -22.13
CA ARG A 84 -15.64 -6.85 -23.55
C ARG A 84 -16.75 -6.54 -24.53
N LEU A 85 -18.01 -6.84 -24.18
CA LEU A 85 -19.15 -6.62 -25.10
C LEU A 85 -19.30 -5.12 -25.40
N VAL A 86 -19.35 -4.78 -26.69
CA VAL A 86 -19.46 -3.39 -27.18
C VAL A 86 -20.69 -2.71 -26.59
N THR A 87 -21.83 -3.41 -26.58
CA THR A 87 -23.09 -2.89 -26.03
C THR A 87 -23.00 -2.62 -24.53
N ALA A 88 -22.39 -3.56 -23.77
CA ALA A 88 -22.26 -3.43 -22.33
C ALA A 88 -21.27 -2.32 -21.95
N TRP A 89 -20.13 -2.25 -22.65
CA TRP A 89 -19.14 -1.19 -22.41
C TRP A 89 -19.73 0.19 -22.71
N ASN A 90 -20.40 0.36 -23.84
CA ASN A 90 -20.98 1.66 -24.24
C ASN A 90 -22.09 2.12 -23.30
N ALA A 91 -22.75 1.20 -22.62
CA ALA A 91 -23.82 1.54 -21.67
C ALA A 91 -23.30 2.25 -20.40
N GLN A 92 -22.07 1.96 -19.95
CA GLN A 92 -21.54 2.57 -18.71
C GLN A 92 -20.13 3.18 -18.80
N GLY A 93 -19.40 2.98 -19.91
CA GLY A 93 -18.07 3.54 -20.11
C GLY A 93 -16.98 3.04 -19.16
N ARG A 94 -17.22 1.93 -18.46
CA ARG A 94 -16.31 1.33 -17.48
C ARG A 94 -16.48 -0.18 -17.41
N PRO A 95 -15.49 -0.95 -16.91
CA PRO A 95 -15.62 -2.38 -16.78
C PRO A 95 -16.67 -2.78 -15.74
N TYR A 96 -17.24 -3.94 -15.90
CA TYR A 96 -18.11 -4.59 -14.91
C TYR A 96 -17.27 -5.38 -13.92
N TYR A 97 -17.65 -5.33 -12.64
CA TYR A 97 -17.07 -6.18 -11.61
C TYR A 97 -17.80 -7.52 -11.56
N ASP A 98 -17.05 -8.59 -11.33
CA ASP A 98 -17.63 -9.89 -11.01
C ASP A 98 -18.03 -9.95 -9.54
N TYR A 99 -19.25 -9.55 -9.24
CA TYR A 99 -19.77 -9.55 -7.87
C TYR A 99 -19.97 -10.95 -7.29
N SER A 100 -19.91 -12.03 -8.11
CA SER A 100 -19.89 -13.40 -7.58
C SER A 100 -18.57 -13.69 -6.88
N LYS A 101 -17.50 -12.97 -7.24
CA LYS A 101 -16.15 -13.05 -6.67
C LYS A 101 -15.78 -11.78 -5.89
N TYR A 102 -16.74 -11.24 -5.13
CA TYR A 102 -16.53 -10.01 -4.41
C TYR A 102 -15.40 -10.14 -3.37
N ASN A 103 -14.35 -9.29 -3.47
CA ASN A 103 -13.17 -9.24 -2.61
C ASN A 103 -12.39 -10.59 -2.51
N THR A 104 -12.45 -11.45 -3.54
CA THR A 104 -11.70 -12.71 -3.57
C THR A 104 -10.26 -12.54 -4.06
N GLY A 105 -9.99 -11.58 -4.94
CA GLY A 105 -8.65 -11.24 -5.37
C GLY A 105 -7.86 -10.59 -4.24
N ARG A 106 -6.52 -10.70 -4.25
CA ARG A 106 -5.64 -10.08 -3.26
C ARG A 106 -4.43 -9.47 -3.92
N LEU A 107 -4.17 -8.23 -3.59
CA LEU A 107 -2.99 -7.50 -4.04
C LEU A 107 -1.72 -8.05 -3.38
N PRO A 108 -0.54 -7.83 -3.99
CA PRO A 108 0.72 -8.18 -3.36
C PRO A 108 0.95 -7.37 -2.09
N ALA A 109 1.71 -7.94 -1.16
CA ALA A 109 2.16 -7.23 0.01
C ALA A 109 3.12 -6.09 -0.37
N PHE A 110 3.11 -5.03 0.41
CA PHE A 110 4.00 -3.88 0.24
C PHE A 110 4.96 -3.78 1.42
N GLY A 111 6.24 -3.53 1.12
CA GLY A 111 7.28 -3.30 2.12
C GLY A 111 8.10 -2.06 1.78
N GLN A 112 8.43 -1.26 2.78
CA GLN A 112 9.17 0.00 2.64
C GLN A 112 10.28 0.08 3.67
N LEU A 113 11.44 0.58 3.25
CA LEU A 113 12.56 0.94 4.11
C LEU A 113 12.82 2.43 4.01
N ASP A 114 12.84 3.08 5.17
CA ASP A 114 13.18 4.49 5.33
C ASP A 114 14.46 4.61 6.16
N ILE A 115 15.32 5.55 5.80
CA ILE A 115 16.59 5.82 6.49
C ILE A 115 16.70 7.31 6.73
N ARG A 116 17.11 7.69 7.95
CA ARG A 116 17.29 9.07 8.35
C ARG A 116 18.63 9.24 9.06
N VAL A 117 19.32 10.33 8.73
CA VAL A 117 20.54 10.76 9.40
C VAL A 117 20.35 12.17 9.90
N ASP A 118 20.63 12.40 11.17
CA ASP A 118 20.55 13.72 11.81
C ASP A 118 21.90 14.11 12.36
N LYS A 119 22.18 15.41 12.32
CA LYS A 119 23.33 16.07 12.97
C LYS A 119 22.87 17.29 13.72
N THR A 120 23.17 17.33 15.02
CA THR A 120 22.83 18.47 15.88
C THR A 120 24.09 19.20 16.32
N PHE A 121 24.05 20.53 16.31
CA PHE A 121 25.07 21.43 16.82
C PHE A 121 24.48 22.25 17.99
N TYR A 122 25.08 22.14 19.15
CA TYR A 122 24.70 22.94 20.31
C TYR A 122 25.58 24.19 20.36
N LEU A 123 24.98 25.33 20.17
CA LEU A 123 25.62 26.66 20.29
C LEU A 123 25.26 27.28 21.65
N LYS A 124 25.92 28.35 22.06
CA LYS A 124 25.73 28.94 23.40
C LYS A 124 24.30 29.38 23.72
N ARG A 125 23.49 29.74 22.72
CA ARG A 125 22.12 30.25 22.89
C ARG A 125 21.08 29.58 21.97
N CYS A 126 21.52 28.71 21.09
CA CYS A 126 20.62 28.06 20.15
C CYS A 126 21.11 26.65 19.81
N MET A 127 20.21 25.83 19.31
CA MET A 127 20.49 24.50 18.75
C MET A 127 20.19 24.54 17.25
N LEU A 128 21.11 24.02 16.45
CA LEU A 128 20.97 23.89 15.01
C LEU A 128 21.04 22.43 14.62
N GLY A 129 19.99 21.92 14.03
CA GLY A 129 19.88 20.55 13.53
C GLY A 129 19.83 20.51 12.00
N PHE A 130 20.48 19.52 11.42
CA PHE A 130 20.36 19.17 10.01
C PHE A 130 19.95 17.72 9.90
N TYR A 131 19.08 17.41 8.95
CA TYR A 131 18.73 16.01 8.68
C TYR A 131 18.59 15.73 7.19
N ILE A 132 18.85 14.48 6.86
CA ILE A 132 18.58 13.86 5.56
C ILE A 132 17.67 12.68 5.84
N ASP A 133 16.49 12.67 5.24
CA ASP A 133 15.52 11.59 5.33
C ASP A 133 15.29 11.01 3.93
N LEU A 134 15.55 9.73 3.78
CA LEU A 134 15.38 8.98 2.55
C LEU A 134 14.24 7.98 2.74
N GLN A 135 13.06 8.31 2.21
CA GLN A 135 11.91 7.42 2.28
C GLN A 135 11.90 6.49 1.07
N ASN A 136 11.47 5.26 1.32
CA ASN A 136 11.39 4.21 0.30
C ASN A 136 12.72 3.96 -0.44
N VAL A 137 13.79 3.74 0.31
CA VAL A 137 15.15 3.48 -0.23
C VAL A 137 15.17 2.25 -1.14
N THR A 138 14.32 1.28 -0.86
CA THR A 138 14.15 0.05 -1.66
C THR A 138 13.44 0.29 -3.00
N LYS A 139 12.88 1.49 -3.23
CA LYS A 139 12.02 1.81 -4.38
C LYS A 139 10.87 0.81 -4.56
N SER A 140 10.36 0.32 -3.45
CA SER A 140 9.22 -0.59 -3.44
C SER A 140 7.99 0.10 -4.03
N THR A 141 7.21 -0.64 -4.81
CA THR A 141 6.00 -0.12 -5.44
C THR A 141 4.76 -0.69 -4.76
N PHE A 142 3.87 0.21 -4.35
CA PHE A 142 2.53 -0.14 -3.90
C PHE A 142 1.65 -0.36 -5.11
N LYS A 143 1.07 -1.55 -5.23
CA LYS A 143 0.13 -1.90 -6.31
C LYS A 143 -1.31 -1.63 -5.88
N GLN A 144 -2.07 -1.04 -6.80
CA GLN A 144 -3.53 -0.94 -6.76
C GLN A 144 -4.11 -1.95 -7.76
N PRO A 145 -5.43 -2.22 -7.73
CA PRO A 145 -6.04 -3.04 -8.76
C PRO A 145 -5.80 -2.42 -10.15
N ASP A 146 -5.36 -3.25 -11.09
CA ASP A 146 -5.14 -2.79 -12.46
C ASP A 146 -6.44 -2.29 -13.09
N ILE A 147 -6.36 -1.25 -13.91
CA ILE A 147 -7.52 -0.75 -14.64
C ILE A 147 -7.71 -1.60 -15.89
N TYR A 148 -8.89 -2.21 -16.03
CA TYR A 148 -9.31 -2.93 -17.22
C TYR A 148 -10.10 -1.98 -18.12
N MET A 149 -9.62 -1.73 -19.35
CA MET A 149 -10.25 -0.76 -20.22
C MET A 149 -10.21 -1.17 -21.69
N SER A 150 -11.20 -0.67 -22.45
CA SER A 150 -11.28 -0.83 -23.90
C SER A 150 -10.20 -0.01 -24.61
N THR A 151 -9.64 -0.59 -25.68
CA THR A 151 -8.78 0.14 -26.62
C THR A 151 -9.57 0.90 -27.69
N GLY A 152 -10.91 0.76 -27.73
CA GLY A 152 -11.77 1.30 -28.78
C GLY A 152 -11.79 0.48 -30.07
N VAL A 153 -10.96 -0.57 -30.19
CA VAL A 153 -10.90 -1.44 -31.37
C VAL A 153 -11.83 -2.63 -31.17
N ILE A 154 -12.69 -2.92 -32.13
CA ILE A 154 -13.56 -4.10 -32.16
C ILE A 154 -12.78 -5.26 -32.77
N GLU A 155 -12.71 -6.38 -32.05
CA GLU A 155 -11.97 -7.59 -32.50
C GLU A 155 -12.71 -8.36 -33.57
N ASN A 156 -14.04 -8.35 -33.55
CA ASN A 156 -14.92 -9.10 -34.44
C ASN A 156 -15.99 -8.18 -35.09
N PRO A 157 -15.61 -7.24 -35.96
CA PRO A 157 -16.54 -6.23 -36.53
C PRO A 157 -17.57 -6.83 -37.47
N SER A 158 -17.35 -8.04 -37.99
CA SER A 158 -18.27 -8.74 -38.88
C SER A 158 -19.43 -9.43 -38.17
N ASP A 159 -19.35 -9.58 -36.84
CA ASP A 159 -20.37 -10.24 -36.06
C ASP A 159 -21.55 -9.30 -35.75
N PRO A 160 -22.73 -9.84 -35.43
CA PRO A 160 -23.86 -9.03 -34.99
C PRO A 160 -23.49 -8.15 -33.79
N LEU A 161 -24.02 -6.92 -33.72
CA LEU A 161 -23.70 -5.93 -32.66
C LEU A 161 -23.75 -6.48 -31.22
N PRO A 162 -24.70 -7.37 -30.83
CA PRO A 162 -24.71 -7.94 -29.48
C PRO A 162 -23.53 -8.86 -29.18
N GLU A 163 -22.86 -9.40 -30.17
CA GLU A 163 -21.74 -10.34 -30.06
C GLU A 163 -20.38 -9.66 -30.26
N GLN A 164 -20.40 -8.40 -30.74
CA GLN A 164 -19.17 -7.63 -30.94
C GLN A 164 -18.45 -7.38 -29.62
N ARG A 165 -17.13 -7.51 -29.65
CA ARG A 165 -16.24 -7.36 -28.50
C ARG A 165 -15.14 -6.37 -28.75
N TYR A 166 -14.88 -5.51 -27.77
CA TYR A 166 -13.71 -4.65 -27.77
C TYR A 166 -12.44 -5.43 -27.44
N LYS A 167 -11.35 -5.05 -28.08
CA LYS A 167 -10.01 -5.39 -27.62
C LYS A 167 -9.74 -4.64 -26.33
N MET A 168 -9.50 -5.38 -25.24
CA MET A 168 -9.28 -4.83 -23.92
C MET A 168 -7.80 -4.82 -23.57
N LYS A 169 -7.43 -4.00 -22.60
CA LYS A 169 -6.09 -3.97 -22.01
C LYS A 169 -6.17 -3.72 -20.51
N TYR A 170 -5.20 -4.27 -19.80
CA TYR A 170 -4.93 -3.91 -18.42
C TYR A 170 -3.90 -2.78 -18.36
N ILE A 171 -4.17 -1.77 -17.53
CA ILE A 171 -3.22 -0.72 -17.20
C ILE A 171 -2.80 -0.93 -15.75
N GLU A 172 -1.52 -1.25 -15.56
CA GLU A 172 -0.96 -1.46 -14.25
C GLU A 172 -0.96 -0.14 -13.45
N GLN A 173 -1.55 -0.18 -12.26
CA GLN A 173 -1.53 0.91 -11.30
C GLN A 173 -0.52 0.61 -10.20
N LYS A 174 0.59 1.30 -10.21
CA LYS A 174 1.61 1.23 -9.19
C LYS A 174 2.14 2.61 -8.85
N SER A 175 2.41 2.82 -7.58
CA SER A 175 3.04 4.04 -7.08
C SER A 175 4.13 3.68 -6.08
N GLY A 176 5.19 4.43 -6.06
CA GLY A 176 6.29 4.24 -5.13
C GLY A 176 7.58 4.79 -5.75
N THR A 177 8.14 5.78 -5.10
CA THR A 177 9.38 6.41 -5.52
C THR A 177 10.25 6.63 -4.30
N LEU A 178 11.56 6.71 -4.50
CA LEU A 178 12.49 7.22 -3.49
C LEU A 178 12.21 8.71 -3.28
N MET A 179 11.98 9.11 -2.03
CA MET A 179 11.69 10.50 -1.67
C MET A 179 12.75 11.03 -0.70
N PRO A 180 13.75 11.77 -1.21
CA PRO A 180 14.74 12.44 -0.35
C PRO A 180 14.14 13.73 0.21
N THR A 181 14.34 13.94 1.50
CA THR A 181 13.98 15.18 2.21
C THR A 181 15.18 15.70 2.97
N LEU A 182 15.46 16.98 2.84
CA LEU A 182 16.48 17.70 3.60
C LEU A 182 15.78 18.71 4.51
N GLY A 183 16.24 18.84 5.73
CA GLY A 183 15.66 19.81 6.63
C GLY A 183 16.67 20.41 7.61
N ILE A 184 16.31 21.57 8.11
CA ILE A 184 17.05 22.32 9.13
C ILE A 184 16.09 22.61 10.28
N THR A 185 16.54 22.36 11.49
CA THR A 185 15.83 22.68 12.72
C THR A 185 16.63 23.75 13.47
N PHE A 186 15.95 24.81 13.90
CA PHE A 186 16.54 25.88 14.71
C PHE A 186 15.70 26.05 15.97
N GLU A 187 16.37 25.99 17.13
CA GLU A 187 15.74 26.22 18.44
C GLU A 187 16.56 27.31 19.17
N TYR A 188 15.87 28.32 19.71
CA TYR A 188 16.43 29.46 20.42
C TYR A 188 15.94 29.47 21.88
#